data_80496c0745d8258cdecad6d8cd5829eb
#
_entry.id   80496c0745d8258cdecad6d8cd5829eb
#
_cell.length_a   1.000
_cell.length_b   1.000
_cell.length_c   1.000
_cell.angle_alpha   90.00
_cell.angle_beta   90.00
_cell.angle_gamma   90.00
#
_symmetry.space_group_name_H-M   'P 1'
#
loop_
_entity.id
_entity.type
_entity.pdbx_description
1 polymer ?
#
loop_
_entity_poly.entity_id
_entity_poly.type
_entity_poly.pdbx_seq_one_letter_code
_entity_poly.pdbx_strand_id
1 'polypeptide(L)'
;MANIKSAKKRVRQNEKRRLHNRYYAKTARTLVRDLRAEKDADKAAELLPTVMKHLDKLAHKNIIHANKAANLKSKLAKHVNALRKEATAPAS
;
A
#
# COMPACT_ATOMS: atom_id res chain seq x y z
N MET A 1 -31.80 9.67 27.58
CA MET A 1 -31.54 9.16 26.24
C MET A 1 -30.21 9.67 25.66
N ALA A 2 -29.15 9.40 26.37
CA ALA A 2 -27.80 9.74 25.90
C ALA A 2 -27.39 8.93 24.66
N ASN A 3 -28.08 7.79 24.39
CA ASN A 3 -27.69 6.84 23.34
C ASN A 3 -27.86 7.38 21.92
N ILE A 4 -28.78 8.31 21.66
CA ILE A 4 -29.03 8.84 20.33
C ILE A 4 -27.90 9.74 19.88
N LYS A 5 -27.43 10.65 20.75
CA LYS A 5 -26.31 11.53 20.44
C LYS A 5 -25.02 10.74 20.25
N SER A 6 -24.79 9.72 21.08
CA SER A 6 -23.61 8.82 20.94
C SER A 6 -23.65 8.06 19.63
N ALA A 7 -24.82 7.56 19.22
CA ALA A 7 -24.98 6.84 17.97
C ALA A 7 -24.71 7.73 16.76
N LYS A 8 -25.21 8.97 16.76
CA LYS A 8 -24.95 9.94 15.70
C LYS A 8 -23.46 10.29 15.60
N LYS A 9 -22.81 10.46 16.74
CA LYS A 9 -21.38 10.71 16.79
C LYS A 9 -20.57 9.54 16.20
N ARG A 10 -20.94 8.30 16.54
CA ARG A 10 -20.31 7.10 15.99
C ARG A 10 -20.48 7.02 14.48
N VAL A 11 -21.66 7.31 13.96
CA VAL A 11 -21.93 7.31 12.53
C VAL A 11 -21.03 8.31 11.82
N ARG A 12 -20.91 9.54 12.33
CA ARG A 12 -20.03 10.55 11.76
C ARG A 12 -18.57 10.12 11.78
N GLN A 13 -18.10 9.55 12.89
CA GLN A 13 -16.73 9.05 13.00
C GLN A 13 -16.47 7.89 12.05
N ASN A 14 -17.44 6.97 11.92
CA ASN A 14 -17.31 5.84 11.01
C ASN A 14 -17.27 6.28 9.56
N GLU A 15 -18.07 7.28 9.18
CA GLU A 15 -18.03 7.84 7.83
C GLU A 15 -16.68 8.50 7.53
N LYS A 16 -16.15 9.30 8.46
CA LYS A 16 -14.85 9.93 8.31
C LYS A 16 -13.75 8.86 8.19
N ARG A 17 -13.78 7.82 9.02
CA ARG A 17 -12.83 6.71 8.96
C ARG A 17 -12.94 5.96 7.65
N ARG A 18 -14.17 5.70 7.17
CA ARG A 18 -14.40 5.03 5.90
C ARG A 18 -13.79 5.80 4.74
N LEU A 19 -14.04 7.11 4.66
CA LEU A 19 -13.49 7.97 3.62
C LEU A 19 -11.96 8.01 3.68
N HIS A 20 -11.42 8.17 4.88
CA HIS A 20 -9.98 8.20 5.12
C HIS A 20 -9.32 6.88 4.74
N ASN A 21 -9.91 5.76 5.16
CA ASN A 21 -9.42 4.42 4.83
C ASN A 21 -9.48 4.15 3.33
N ARG A 22 -10.55 4.58 2.69
CA ARG A 22 -10.73 4.46 1.24
C ARG A 22 -9.66 5.24 0.48
N TYR A 23 -9.37 6.45 0.94
CA TYR A 23 -8.32 7.29 0.36
C TYR A 23 -6.94 6.60 0.49
N TYR A 24 -6.59 6.11 1.66
CA TYR A 24 -5.32 5.40 1.88
C TYR A 24 -5.23 4.13 1.04
N ALA A 25 -6.30 3.35 0.98
CA ALA A 25 -6.33 2.13 0.17
C ALA A 25 -6.15 2.44 -1.31
N LYS A 26 -6.79 3.49 -1.81
CA LYS A 26 -6.68 3.93 -3.20
C LYS A 26 -5.25 4.41 -3.51
N THR A 27 -4.66 5.20 -2.62
CA THR A 27 -3.29 5.68 -2.77
C THR A 27 -2.30 4.52 -2.83
N ALA A 28 -2.45 3.53 -1.93
CA ALA A 28 -1.60 2.35 -1.91
C ALA A 28 -1.73 1.53 -3.19
N ARG A 29 -2.95 1.33 -3.71
CA ARG A 29 -3.17 0.61 -4.97
C ARG A 29 -2.50 1.32 -6.14
N THR A 30 -2.60 2.65 -6.19
CA THR A 30 -1.97 3.46 -7.22
C THR A 30 -0.45 3.31 -7.16
N LEU A 31 0.14 3.38 -5.96
CA LEU A 31 1.58 3.21 -5.77
C LEU A 31 2.05 1.80 -6.18
N VAL A 32 1.29 0.78 -5.82
CA VAL A 32 1.61 -0.61 -6.21
C VAL A 32 1.56 -0.75 -7.73
N ARG A 33 0.53 -0.20 -8.36
CA ARG A 33 0.39 -0.24 -9.81
C ARG A 33 1.53 0.50 -10.51
N ASP A 34 1.89 1.68 -10.01
CA ASP A 34 2.98 2.49 -10.58
C ASP A 34 4.30 1.75 -10.46
N LEU A 35 4.55 1.11 -9.31
CA LEU A 35 5.75 0.32 -9.10
C LEU A 35 5.83 -0.86 -10.08
N ARG A 36 4.72 -1.57 -10.29
CA ARG A 36 4.66 -2.69 -11.24
C ARG A 36 4.81 -2.25 -12.67
N ALA A 37 4.33 -1.05 -13.01
CA ALA A 37 4.43 -0.50 -14.34
C ALA A 37 5.81 0.10 -14.63
N GLU A 38 6.60 0.41 -13.60
CA GLU A 38 7.92 0.99 -13.77
C GLU A 38 8.89 -0.03 -14.35
N LYS A 39 9.49 0.30 -15.48
CA LYS A 39 10.44 -0.57 -16.18
C LYS A 39 11.88 -0.28 -15.81
N ASP A 40 12.16 0.92 -15.29
CA ASP A 40 13.48 1.31 -14.84
C ASP A 40 13.74 0.73 -13.46
N ALA A 41 14.75 -0.13 -13.34
CA ALA A 41 15.10 -0.80 -12.09
C ALA A 41 15.45 0.20 -10.98
N ASP A 42 16.16 1.28 -11.31
CA ASP A 42 16.57 2.28 -10.34
C ASP A 42 15.37 3.04 -9.77
N LYS A 43 14.44 3.46 -10.64
CA LYS A 43 13.22 4.13 -10.23
C LYS A 43 12.32 3.21 -9.42
N ALA A 44 12.20 1.95 -9.83
CA ALA A 44 11.45 0.95 -9.08
C ALA A 44 12.05 0.73 -7.69
N ALA A 45 13.36 0.67 -7.58
CA ALA A 45 14.05 0.54 -6.29
C ALA A 45 13.84 1.77 -5.39
N GLU A 46 13.75 2.97 -5.97
CA GLU A 46 13.45 4.18 -5.21
C GLU A 46 12.00 4.21 -4.72
N LEU A 47 11.07 3.72 -5.51
CA LEU A 47 9.64 3.66 -5.16
C LEU A 47 9.34 2.60 -4.11
N LEU A 48 10.10 1.53 -4.10
CA LEU A 48 9.84 0.36 -3.24
C LEU A 48 9.71 0.73 -1.74
N PRO A 49 10.64 1.48 -1.12
CA PRO A 49 10.51 1.84 0.30
C PRO A 49 9.24 2.64 0.59
N THR A 50 8.87 3.55 -0.30
CA THR A 50 7.65 4.36 -0.16
C THR A 50 6.40 3.48 -0.18
N VAL A 51 6.33 2.55 -1.14
CA VAL A 51 5.20 1.63 -1.26
C VAL A 51 5.12 0.72 -0.04
N MET A 52 6.25 0.18 0.43
CA MET A 52 6.30 -0.66 1.63
C MET A 52 5.81 0.10 2.86
N LYS A 53 6.22 1.35 3.02
CA LYS A 53 5.79 2.20 4.11
C LYS A 53 4.27 2.40 4.12
N HIS A 54 3.67 2.63 2.95
CA HIS A 54 2.21 2.76 2.83
C HIS A 54 1.49 1.46 3.17
N LEU A 55 2.00 0.32 2.70
CA LEU A 55 1.42 -0.98 3.02
C LEU A 55 1.49 -1.28 4.53
N ASP A 56 2.59 -0.95 5.17
CA ASP A 56 2.74 -1.11 6.62
C ASP A 56 1.75 -0.23 7.38
N LYS A 57 1.55 1.02 6.95
CA LYS A 57 0.54 1.91 7.54
C LYS A 57 -0.87 1.36 7.40
N LEU A 58 -1.21 0.80 6.24
CA LEU A 58 -2.52 0.18 6.02
C LEU A 58 -2.74 -1.01 6.95
N ALA A 59 -1.71 -1.84 7.13
CA ALA A 59 -1.76 -2.97 8.05
C ALA A 59 -1.89 -2.50 9.50
N HIS A 60 -1.13 -1.49 9.88
CA HIS A 60 -1.18 -0.92 11.24
C HIS A 60 -2.56 -0.34 11.57
N LYS A 61 -3.21 0.28 10.59
CA LYS A 61 -4.56 0.84 10.74
C LYS A 61 -5.67 -0.19 10.56
N ASN A 62 -5.33 -1.44 10.33
CA ASN A 62 -6.27 -2.54 10.07
C ASN A 62 -7.15 -2.31 8.83
N ILE A 63 -6.68 -1.53 7.87
CA ILE A 63 -7.36 -1.33 6.58
C ILE A 63 -7.19 -2.58 5.72
N ILE A 64 -6.00 -3.20 5.78
CA ILE A 64 -5.72 -4.51 5.20
C ILE A 64 -5.16 -5.41 6.28
N HIS A 65 -5.28 -6.71 6.08
CA HIS A 65 -4.71 -7.68 6.99
C HIS A 65 -3.18 -7.70 6.89
N ALA A 66 -2.49 -7.93 8.01
CA ALA A 66 -1.04 -7.96 8.05
C ALA A 66 -0.44 -8.99 7.08
N ASN A 67 -1.09 -10.15 6.92
CA ASN A 67 -0.66 -11.18 5.97
C ASN A 67 -0.72 -10.69 4.52
N LYS A 68 -1.76 -9.94 4.18
CA LYS A 68 -1.90 -9.36 2.84
C LYS A 68 -0.78 -8.35 2.57
N ALA A 69 -0.49 -7.49 3.54
CA ALA A 69 0.60 -6.53 3.43
C ALA A 69 1.95 -7.23 3.25
N ALA A 70 2.22 -8.27 4.04
CA ALA A 70 3.45 -9.05 3.94
C ALA A 70 3.58 -9.73 2.57
N ASN A 71 2.50 -10.31 2.05
CA ASN A 71 2.49 -10.94 0.74
C ASN A 71 2.75 -9.94 -0.39
N LEU A 72 2.10 -8.77 -0.34
CA LEU A 72 2.31 -7.70 -1.33
C LEU A 72 3.75 -7.19 -1.28
N LYS A 73 4.29 -6.95 -0.09
CA LYS A 73 5.67 -6.51 0.08
C LYS A 73 6.65 -7.51 -0.50
N SER A 74 6.44 -8.81 -0.23
CA SER A 74 7.28 -9.87 -0.76
C SER A 74 7.24 -9.93 -2.29
N LYS A 75 6.04 -9.86 -2.88
CA LYS A 75 5.86 -9.87 -4.33
C LYS A 75 6.51 -8.67 -4.99
N LEU A 76 6.35 -7.48 -4.40
CA LEU A 76 6.95 -6.26 -4.93
C LEU A 76 8.47 -6.27 -4.83
N ALA A 77 9.02 -6.77 -3.73
CA ALA A 77 10.46 -6.92 -3.56
C ALA A 77 11.04 -7.88 -4.62
N LYS A 78 10.37 -8.99 -4.88
CA LYS A 78 10.76 -9.93 -5.92
C LYS A 78 10.71 -9.30 -7.30
N HIS A 79 9.68 -8.53 -7.56
CA HIS A 79 9.52 -7.81 -8.84
C HIS A 79 10.67 -6.83 -9.08
N VAL A 80 11.02 -6.02 -8.09
CA VAL A 80 12.14 -5.08 -8.18
C VAL A 80 13.48 -5.80 -8.33
N ASN A 81 13.67 -6.89 -7.59
CA ASN A 81 14.89 -7.69 -7.69
C ASN A 81 15.03 -8.33 -9.08
N ALA A 82 13.92 -8.78 -9.67
CA ALA A 82 13.93 -9.31 -11.03
C ALA A 82 14.31 -8.24 -12.05
N LEU A 83 13.78 -7.02 -11.91
CA LEU A 83 14.14 -5.89 -12.77
C LEU A 83 15.63 -5.54 -12.64
N ARG A 84 16.16 -5.57 -11.43
CA ARG A 84 17.58 -5.31 -11.19
C ARG A 84 18.47 -6.36 -11.83
N LYS A 85 18.07 -7.62 -11.75
CA LYS A 85 18.80 -8.72 -12.40
C LYS A 85 18.82 -8.55 -13.90
N GLU A 86 17.70 -8.19 -14.50
CA GLU A 86 17.61 -7.93 -15.94
C GLU A 86 18.50 -6.75 -16.34
N ALA A 87 18.52 -5.68 -15.52
CA ALA A 87 19.31 -4.49 -15.79
C ALA A 87 20.82 -4.76 -15.64
N THR A 88 21.22 -5.66 -14.73
CA THR A 88 22.63 -6.00 -14.47
C THR A 88 23.09 -7.23 -15.21
N ALA A 89 22.17 -7.99 -15.81
CA ALA A 89 22.52 -9.18 -16.58
C ALA A 89 23.38 -8.76 -17.78
N PRO A 90 24.54 -9.36 -17.97
CA PRO A 90 25.32 -9.07 -19.17
C PRO A 90 24.50 -9.46 -20.39
N ALA A 91 24.51 -8.58 -21.39
CA ALA A 91 23.81 -8.81 -22.65
C ALA A 91 24.51 -9.93 -23.41
N SER A 92 24.20 -11.13 -23.01
CA SER A 92 24.73 -12.34 -23.67
C SER A 92 23.62 -13.07 -24.36
#